data_479e9f94880cc5f5ae77f025884ba113
#
_entry.id   479e9f94880cc5f5ae77f025884ba113
#
_cell.length_a   1.000
_cell.length_b   1.000
_cell.length_c   1.000
_cell.angle_alpha   90.00
_cell.angle_beta   90.00
_cell.angle_gamma   90.00
#
_symmetry.space_group_name_H-M   'P 1'
#
loop_
_entity.id
_entity.type
_entity.pdbx_description
1 polymer ?
#
loop_
_entity_poly.entity_id
_entity_poly.type
_entity_poly.pdbx_seq_one_letter_code
_entity_poly.pdbx_strand_id
1 'polypeptide(L)'
;MLKPLSNKEKKLLLKQLQDQFNFSGDLNYNFFINPDKKIFLFNRSLEVDFSKIRVNSLGMYFASIKEELRLSIEGSQIIGPFSKKNILDVNDSQLSDWIHGRDIETGKEFQGFVLIKNKSDFYGTGKYKQGKILNFIPKERRLKN
;
A
#
# COMPACT_ATOMS: atom_id res chain seq x y z
N MET A 1 20.65 -2.36 1.89
CA MET A 1 20.64 -3.30 3.04
C MET A 1 19.30 -3.20 3.76
N LEU A 2 18.65 -4.32 3.99
CA LEU A 2 17.39 -4.37 4.73
C LEU A 2 17.65 -4.46 6.22
N LYS A 3 16.88 -3.70 7.01
CA LYS A 3 16.94 -3.77 8.46
C LYS A 3 15.53 -3.81 9.03
N PRO A 4 15.33 -4.46 10.20
CA PRO A 4 14.01 -4.46 10.84
C PRO A 4 13.58 -3.05 11.23
N LEU A 5 12.29 -2.80 11.16
CA LEU A 5 11.72 -1.58 11.75
C LEU A 5 11.84 -1.66 13.26
N SER A 6 12.30 -0.58 13.87
CA SER A 6 12.29 -0.45 15.33
C SER A 6 10.85 -0.32 15.83
N ASN A 7 10.66 -0.51 17.15
CA ASN A 7 9.33 -0.32 17.75
C ASN A 7 8.82 1.11 17.55
N LYS A 8 9.72 2.08 17.60
CA LYS A 8 9.38 3.49 17.36
C LYS A 8 8.92 3.70 15.92
N GLU A 9 9.63 3.11 14.96
CA GLU A 9 9.28 3.22 13.54
C GLU A 9 7.94 2.52 13.26
N LYS A 10 7.68 1.37 13.88
CA LYS A 10 6.40 0.67 13.75
C LYS A 10 5.23 1.50 14.29
N LYS A 11 5.43 2.16 15.43
CA LYS A 11 4.40 3.04 16.02
C LYS A 11 4.12 4.22 15.10
N LEU A 12 5.15 4.77 14.50
CA LEU A 12 4.98 5.88 13.56
C LEU A 12 4.22 5.43 12.30
N LEU A 13 4.56 4.25 11.77
CA LEU A 13 3.84 3.69 10.63
C LEU A 13 2.36 3.49 10.97
N LEU A 14 2.07 2.91 12.14
CA LEU A 14 0.69 2.70 12.58
C LEU A 14 -0.06 4.02 12.68
N LYS A 15 0.59 5.05 13.24
CA LYS A 15 -0.03 6.37 13.34
C LYS A 15 -0.32 6.96 11.96
N GLN A 16 0.59 6.84 11.03
CA GLN A 16 0.37 7.31 9.66
C GLN A 16 -0.82 6.61 9.00
N LEU A 17 -0.97 5.31 9.21
CA LEU A 17 -2.11 4.55 8.68
C LEU A 17 -3.42 4.99 9.34
N GLN A 18 -3.40 5.24 10.65
CA GLN A 18 -4.57 5.74 11.37
C GLN A 18 -4.96 7.13 10.87
N ASP A 19 -4.00 8.02 10.70
CA ASP A 19 -4.25 9.40 10.27
C ASP A 19 -4.75 9.44 8.82
N GLN A 20 -4.18 8.64 7.93
CA GLN A 20 -4.52 8.68 6.51
C GLN A 20 -5.79 7.90 6.18
N PHE A 21 -5.98 6.73 6.78
CA PHE A 21 -7.07 5.83 6.39
C PHE A 21 -8.05 5.48 7.50
N ASN A 22 -7.87 6.08 8.69
CA ASN A 22 -8.64 5.68 9.87
C ASN A 22 -8.55 4.17 10.09
N PHE A 23 -7.33 3.65 9.97
CA PHE A 23 -7.04 2.23 10.12
C PHE A 23 -7.22 1.80 11.57
N SER A 24 -7.92 0.69 11.80
CA SER A 24 -8.22 0.16 13.13
C SER A 24 -7.68 -1.25 13.38
N GLY A 25 -6.88 -1.77 12.45
CA GLY A 25 -6.31 -3.11 12.60
C GLY A 25 -4.98 -3.11 13.34
N ASP A 26 -4.39 -4.29 13.45
CA ASP A 26 -3.08 -4.51 14.03
C ASP A 26 -2.02 -4.70 12.96
N LEU A 27 -0.79 -4.30 13.28
CA LEU A 27 0.38 -4.54 12.44
C LEU A 27 1.25 -5.64 13.06
N ASN A 28 0.71 -6.85 13.09
CA ASN A 28 1.38 -8.01 13.69
C ASN A 28 2.27 -8.74 12.68
N TYR A 29 3.09 -8.00 11.98
CA TYR A 29 3.98 -8.54 10.97
C TYR A 29 5.41 -8.13 11.25
N ASN A 30 6.36 -8.87 10.68
CA ASN A 30 7.76 -8.47 10.70
C ASN A 30 8.02 -7.53 9.52
N PHE A 31 8.28 -6.27 9.84
CA PHE A 31 8.55 -5.25 8.84
C PHE A 31 10.04 -4.97 8.74
N PHE A 32 10.51 -4.79 7.51
CA PHE A 32 11.88 -4.41 7.19
C PHE A 32 11.87 -3.22 6.24
N ILE A 33 12.89 -2.39 6.34
CA ILE A 33 13.00 -1.20 5.50
C ILE A 33 14.36 -1.19 4.81
N ASN A 34 14.38 -0.77 3.54
CA ASN A 34 15.62 -0.62 2.79
C ASN A 34 16.05 0.86 2.75
N PRO A 35 17.25 1.16 2.20
CA PRO A 35 17.73 2.55 2.13
C PRO A 35 16.84 3.49 1.31
N ASP A 36 16.06 2.96 0.36
CA ASP A 36 15.12 3.75 -0.44
C ASP A 36 13.80 4.01 0.26
N LYS A 37 13.71 3.68 1.55
CA LYS A 37 12.50 3.84 2.37
C LYS A 37 11.33 3.00 1.87
N LYS A 38 11.61 1.86 1.27
CA LYS A 38 10.60 0.85 0.96
C LYS A 38 10.49 -0.14 2.10
N ILE A 39 9.26 -0.43 2.50
CA ILE A 39 8.96 -1.33 3.60
C ILE A 39 8.48 -2.66 3.03
N PHE A 40 9.08 -3.72 3.54
CA PHE A 40 8.75 -5.11 3.19
C PHE A 40 8.22 -5.83 4.40
N LEU A 41 7.31 -6.75 4.15
CA LEU A 41 6.62 -7.49 5.18
C LEU A 41 6.94 -8.96 5.04
N PHE A 42 7.19 -9.62 6.18
CA PHE A 42 7.45 -11.05 6.23
C PHE A 42 6.43 -11.72 7.12
N ASN A 43 6.09 -12.97 6.79
CA ASN A 43 5.16 -13.75 7.59
C ASN A 43 5.82 -14.10 8.95
N ARG A 44 5.08 -13.86 10.04
CA ARG A 44 5.58 -14.11 11.39
C ARG A 44 5.91 -15.58 11.67
N SER A 45 5.24 -16.51 10.95
CA SER A 45 5.44 -17.93 11.17
C SER A 45 6.72 -18.46 10.54
N LEU A 46 7.43 -17.65 9.76
CA LEU A 46 8.67 -18.06 9.13
C LEU A 46 9.86 -17.66 9.98
N GLU A 47 10.53 -18.64 10.55
CA GLU A 47 11.86 -18.43 11.13
C GLU A 47 12.83 -18.42 9.97
N VAL A 48 13.40 -17.25 9.68
CA VAL A 48 14.23 -17.05 8.51
C VAL A 48 15.62 -16.58 8.92
N ASP A 49 16.63 -17.25 8.46
CA ASP A 49 18.01 -16.80 8.59
C ASP A 49 18.31 -15.84 7.44
N PHE A 50 18.20 -14.55 7.71
CA PHE A 50 18.36 -13.51 6.70
C PHE A 50 19.77 -13.41 6.13
N SER A 51 20.76 -14.03 6.78
CA SER A 51 22.13 -14.03 6.24
C SER A 51 22.24 -14.93 5.01
N LYS A 52 21.33 -15.86 4.82
CA LYS A 52 21.37 -16.86 3.75
C LYS A 52 20.32 -16.65 2.65
N ILE A 53 19.45 -15.64 2.77
CA ILE A 53 18.31 -15.49 1.90
C ILE A 53 18.27 -14.10 1.29
N ARG A 54 17.93 -14.06 0.00
CA ARG A 54 17.58 -12.80 -0.65
C ARG A 54 16.22 -12.38 -0.15
N VAL A 55 16.19 -11.29 0.61
CA VAL A 55 15.00 -10.85 1.30
C VAL A 55 13.85 -10.55 0.32
N ASN A 56 14.17 -9.98 -0.84
CA ASN A 56 13.18 -9.64 -1.85
C ASN A 56 12.54 -10.84 -2.53
N SER A 57 13.04 -12.07 -2.31
CA SER A 57 12.38 -13.28 -2.82
C SER A 57 11.39 -13.87 -1.83
N LEU A 58 11.39 -13.41 -0.56
CA LEU A 58 10.50 -13.89 0.49
C LEU A 58 9.63 -12.79 1.08
N GLY A 59 10.03 -11.54 0.90
CA GLY A 59 9.31 -10.40 1.44
C GLY A 59 8.28 -9.87 0.47
N MET A 60 7.18 -9.40 1.01
CA MET A 60 6.15 -8.73 0.24
C MET A 60 6.36 -7.22 0.35
N TYR A 61 6.44 -6.53 -0.79
CA TYR A 61 6.52 -5.08 -0.78
C TYR A 61 5.21 -4.51 -0.23
N PHE A 62 5.32 -3.79 0.88
CA PHE A 62 4.17 -3.28 1.62
C PHE A 62 3.87 -1.81 1.31
N ALA A 63 4.89 -0.95 1.41
CA ALA A 63 4.69 0.48 1.28
C ALA A 63 6.01 1.20 1.02
N SER A 64 5.92 2.43 0.52
CA SER A 64 7.02 3.38 0.49
C SER A 64 6.70 4.54 1.42
N ILE A 65 7.70 5.00 2.19
CA ILE A 65 7.56 6.18 3.06
C ILE A 65 8.57 7.26 2.71
N LYS A 66 9.07 7.24 1.48
CA LYS A 66 10.13 8.17 1.05
C LYS A 66 9.68 9.63 1.14
N GLU A 67 8.52 9.95 0.62
CA GLU A 67 7.95 11.30 0.67
C GLU A 67 6.71 11.32 1.56
N GLU A 68 5.75 10.47 1.24
CA GLU A 68 4.57 10.26 2.06
C GLU A 68 4.23 8.77 2.01
N LEU A 69 3.39 8.31 2.93
CA LEU A 69 3.00 6.90 2.99
C LEU A 69 2.22 6.52 1.74
N ARG A 70 2.75 5.56 0.99
CA ARG A 70 2.11 5.02 -0.21
C ARG A 70 2.11 3.50 -0.14
N LEU A 71 0.93 2.91 0.04
CA LEU A 71 0.76 1.47 0.07
C LEU A 71 0.91 0.87 -1.32
N SER A 72 1.53 -0.32 -1.39
CA SER A 72 1.52 -1.15 -2.59
C SER A 72 0.14 -1.77 -2.78
N ILE A 73 -0.04 -2.52 -3.87
CA ILE A 73 -1.28 -3.29 -4.08
C ILE A 73 -1.49 -4.24 -2.90
N GLU A 74 -0.46 -5.03 -2.55
CA GLU A 74 -0.52 -5.98 -1.44
C GLU A 74 -0.76 -5.27 -0.11
N GLY A 75 -0.07 -4.14 0.11
CA GLY A 75 -0.30 -3.33 1.31
C GLY A 75 -1.73 -2.85 1.42
N SER A 76 -2.32 -2.44 0.31
CA SER A 76 -3.73 -2.01 0.30
C SER A 76 -4.68 -3.15 0.64
N GLN A 77 -4.35 -4.37 0.25
CA GLN A 77 -5.17 -5.55 0.55
C GLN A 77 -5.14 -5.91 2.03
N ILE A 78 -4.04 -5.62 2.71
CA ILE A 78 -3.90 -5.86 4.15
C ILE A 78 -4.57 -4.74 4.96
N ILE A 79 -4.36 -3.50 4.57
CA ILE A 79 -4.80 -2.32 5.31
C ILE A 79 -6.26 -1.95 5.00
N GLY A 80 -6.67 -2.11 3.75
CA GLY A 80 -7.98 -1.66 3.28
C GLY A 80 -9.16 -2.19 4.09
N PRO A 81 -9.23 -3.51 4.37
CA PRO A 81 -10.39 -4.05 5.09
C PRO A 81 -10.62 -3.45 6.48
N PHE A 82 -9.59 -2.85 7.09
CA PHE A 82 -9.66 -2.23 8.41
C PHE A 82 -9.58 -0.71 8.36
N SER A 83 -9.86 -0.14 7.20
CA SER A 83 -9.78 1.30 6.95
C SER A 83 -11.17 1.87 6.67
N LYS A 84 -11.36 3.17 6.98
CA LYS A 84 -12.68 3.82 6.83
C LYS A 84 -12.58 5.20 6.17
N LYS A 85 -11.41 5.61 5.73
CA LYS A 85 -11.16 6.96 5.24
C LYS A 85 -10.30 6.90 4.00
N ASN A 86 -10.52 7.84 3.09
CA ASN A 86 -9.78 7.92 1.82
C ASN A 86 -9.86 6.62 1.02
N ILE A 87 -11.09 6.15 0.84
CA ILE A 87 -11.40 4.96 0.04
C ILE A 87 -12.32 5.38 -1.09
N LEU A 88 -11.96 5.04 -2.32
CA LEU A 88 -12.82 5.24 -3.48
C LEU A 88 -13.31 3.89 -3.97
N ASP A 89 -14.64 3.70 -3.91
CA ASP A 89 -15.29 2.56 -4.55
C ASP A 89 -15.37 2.80 -6.04
N VAL A 90 -14.84 1.88 -6.83
CA VAL A 90 -14.87 1.98 -8.29
C VAL A 90 -15.71 0.84 -8.87
N ASN A 91 -16.35 1.11 -10.00
CA ASN A 91 -17.07 0.08 -10.74
C ASN A 91 -16.10 -0.75 -11.58
N ASP A 92 -16.62 -1.80 -12.23
CA ASP A 92 -15.79 -2.73 -12.99
C ASP A 92 -15.06 -2.05 -14.16
N SER A 93 -15.72 -1.07 -14.80
CA SER A 93 -15.09 -0.31 -15.90
C SER A 93 -13.95 0.56 -15.40
N GLN A 94 -14.15 1.24 -14.29
CA GLN A 94 -13.11 2.05 -13.66
C GLN A 94 -11.94 1.18 -13.17
N LEU A 95 -12.26 0.00 -12.62
CA LEU A 95 -11.24 -0.94 -12.19
C LEU A 95 -10.39 -1.40 -13.38
N SER A 96 -11.03 -1.69 -14.52
CA SER A 96 -10.30 -2.05 -15.74
C SER A 96 -9.33 -0.94 -16.15
N ASP A 97 -9.78 0.31 -16.14
CA ASP A 97 -8.91 1.44 -16.43
C ASP A 97 -7.75 1.51 -15.43
N TRP A 98 -8.05 1.32 -14.16
CA TRP A 98 -7.05 1.41 -13.10
C TRP A 98 -5.94 0.37 -13.24
N ILE A 99 -6.31 -0.90 -13.47
CA ILE A 99 -5.30 -1.95 -13.59
C ILE A 99 -4.51 -1.88 -14.89
N HIS A 100 -4.98 -1.10 -15.87
CA HIS A 100 -4.21 -0.78 -17.08
C HIS A 100 -3.33 0.46 -16.93
N GLY A 101 -3.32 1.07 -15.76
CA GLY A 101 -2.46 2.21 -15.46
C GLY A 101 -3.07 3.57 -15.70
N ARG A 102 -4.38 3.65 -15.94
CA ARG A 102 -5.07 4.92 -16.18
C ARG A 102 -5.49 5.56 -14.87
N ASP A 103 -5.55 6.88 -14.86
CA ASP A 103 -6.08 7.64 -13.73
C ASP A 103 -7.60 7.50 -13.66
N ILE A 104 -8.18 7.76 -12.48
CA ILE A 104 -9.64 7.73 -12.28
C ILE A 104 -10.13 9.13 -11.95
N GLU A 105 -11.15 9.59 -12.67
CA GLU A 105 -11.83 10.82 -12.32
C GLU A 105 -12.85 10.58 -11.22
N THR A 106 -12.98 11.51 -10.29
CA THR A 106 -13.93 11.42 -9.20
C THR A 106 -14.51 12.78 -8.85
N GLY A 107 -15.79 12.80 -8.49
CA GLY A 107 -16.42 14.01 -7.97
C GLY A 107 -16.23 14.18 -6.47
N LYS A 108 -15.65 13.19 -5.80
CA LYS A 108 -15.37 13.28 -4.36
C LYS A 108 -14.01 13.91 -4.11
N GLU A 109 -13.87 14.56 -2.95
CA GLU A 109 -12.60 15.12 -2.52
C GLU A 109 -11.94 14.18 -1.54
N PHE A 110 -10.62 14.03 -1.68
CA PHE A 110 -9.79 13.22 -0.80
C PHE A 110 -8.53 14.00 -0.45
N GLN A 111 -7.76 13.49 0.49
CA GLN A 111 -6.47 14.07 0.86
C GLN A 111 -5.37 13.01 0.72
N GLY A 112 -4.36 13.32 -0.10
CA GLY A 112 -3.20 12.44 -0.25
C GLY A 112 -3.52 11.16 -1.01
N PHE A 113 -3.01 10.05 -0.51
CA PHE A 113 -3.24 8.75 -1.13
C PHE A 113 -4.58 8.15 -0.77
N VAL A 114 -5.21 7.54 -1.76
CA VAL A 114 -6.58 7.01 -1.69
C VAL A 114 -6.54 5.53 -2.03
N LEU A 115 -7.21 4.71 -1.21
CA LEU A 115 -7.38 3.29 -1.46
C LEU A 115 -8.40 3.08 -2.57
N ILE A 116 -8.05 2.27 -3.55
CA ILE A 116 -8.98 1.92 -4.64
C ILE A 116 -9.63 0.59 -4.30
N LYS A 117 -10.94 0.61 -4.19
CA LYS A 117 -11.73 -0.55 -3.79
C LYS A 117 -12.74 -0.90 -4.88
N ASN A 118 -12.86 -2.18 -5.19
CA ASN A 118 -13.92 -2.70 -6.04
C ASN A 118 -14.55 -3.89 -5.31
N LYS A 119 -15.85 -3.78 -5.03
CA LYS A 119 -16.56 -4.78 -4.23
C LYS A 119 -15.90 -4.91 -2.86
N SER A 120 -15.32 -6.05 -2.53
CA SER A 120 -14.66 -6.26 -1.24
C SER A 120 -13.12 -6.25 -1.33
N ASP A 121 -12.58 -6.02 -2.51
CA ASP A 121 -11.15 -6.12 -2.76
C ASP A 121 -10.50 -4.76 -2.98
N PHE A 122 -9.19 -4.68 -2.67
CA PHE A 122 -8.42 -3.46 -2.81
C PHE A 122 -7.33 -3.63 -3.85
N TYR A 123 -7.08 -2.57 -4.62
CA TYR A 123 -6.23 -2.60 -5.80
C TYR A 123 -5.20 -1.48 -5.79
N GLY A 124 -4.56 -1.29 -4.66
CA GLY A 124 -3.51 -0.30 -4.51
C GLY A 124 -4.03 1.05 -4.09
N THR A 125 -3.16 2.04 -4.19
CA THR A 125 -3.47 3.42 -3.84
C THR A 125 -3.03 4.34 -4.97
N GLY A 126 -3.72 5.46 -5.09
CA GLY A 126 -3.32 6.54 -5.98
C GLY A 126 -3.45 7.87 -5.28
N LYS A 127 -2.81 8.90 -5.82
CA LYS A 127 -2.81 10.21 -5.20
C LYS A 127 -3.92 11.08 -5.76
N TYR A 128 -4.72 11.65 -4.86
CA TYR A 128 -5.76 12.59 -5.26
C TYR A 128 -5.14 13.92 -5.69
N LYS A 129 -5.57 14.39 -6.85
CA LYS A 129 -5.17 15.70 -7.35
C LYS A 129 -6.27 16.27 -8.24
N GLN A 130 -6.91 17.34 -7.79
CA GLN A 130 -7.86 18.13 -8.58
C GLN A 130 -8.89 17.28 -9.33
N GLY A 131 -9.63 16.45 -8.60
CA GLY A 131 -10.70 15.66 -9.17
C GLY A 131 -10.27 14.35 -9.81
N LYS A 132 -9.01 13.97 -9.67
CA LYS A 132 -8.46 12.72 -10.22
C LYS A 132 -7.70 11.96 -9.16
N ILE A 133 -7.73 10.63 -9.29
CA ILE A 133 -6.80 9.76 -8.57
C ILE A 133 -5.71 9.36 -9.56
N LEU A 134 -4.50 9.83 -9.31
CA LEU A 134 -3.35 9.52 -10.17
C LEU A 134 -2.91 8.07 -9.94
N ASN A 135 -2.66 7.37 -11.03
CA ASN A 135 -2.31 5.95 -10.97
C ASN A 135 -0.85 5.76 -10.60
N PHE A 136 -0.60 5.00 -9.52
CA PHE A 136 0.74 4.69 -9.04
C PHE A 136 1.07 3.20 -9.15
N ILE A 137 0.26 2.43 -9.90
CA ILE A 137 0.59 1.03 -10.16
C ILE A 137 1.88 0.96 -10.98
N PRO A 138 2.89 0.21 -10.51
CA PRO A 138 4.14 0.07 -11.27
C PRO A 138 3.87 -0.46 -12.68
N LYS A 139 4.63 0.03 -13.64
CA LYS A 139 4.42 -0.31 -15.06
C LYS A 139 4.43 -1.81 -15.30
N GLU A 140 5.31 -2.54 -14.63
CA GLU A 140 5.44 -3.99 -14.75
C GLU A 140 4.26 -4.75 -14.16
N ARG A 141 3.43 -4.10 -13.34
CA ARG A 141 2.23 -4.70 -12.74
C ARG A 141 0.95 -4.37 -13.49
N ARG A 142 1.01 -3.47 -14.49
CA ARG A 142 -0.17 -3.07 -15.27
C ARG A 142 -0.53 -4.14 -16.28
N LEU A 143 -1.84 -4.37 -16.44
CA LEU A 143 -2.31 -5.24 -17.51
C LEU A 143 -2.08 -4.57 -18.86
N LYS A 144 -1.72 -5.37 -19.86
CA LYS A 144 -1.54 -4.92 -21.24
C LYS A 144 -2.63 -5.53 -22.10
N ASN A 145 -3.12 -4.74 -23.04
CA ASN A 145 -4.12 -5.23 -23.99
C ASN A 145 -3.48 -6.14 -25.02
#